data_286544ed10737d26a3d8693741819c15
#
_entry.id   286544ed10737d26a3d8693741819c15
#
_cell.length_a   1.000
_cell.length_b   1.000
_cell.length_c   1.000
_cell.angle_alpha   90.00
_cell.angle_beta   90.00
_cell.angle_gamma   90.00
#
_symmetry.space_group_name_H-M   'P 1'
#
loop_
_entity.id
_entity.type
_entity.pdbx_description
1 polymer ?
#
loop_
_entity_poly.entity_id
_entity_poly.type
_entity_poly.pdbx_seq_one_letter_code
_entity_poly.pdbx_strand_id
1 'polypeptide(L)'
;MSKISINLVVLNGDKYIEYCLNSILKQSFPHEQIQINILDNGSTDNTRLLIHDFKNKTSNDIFPKVNFIMSDVNFGMWGGQEKLLKYSSDEYVVFLSVDVMLDKDFISRAIAILDADSHIGAVQAKIYQYTAGEPLTKQIIDTCGFEIYRNRRIGNIGHGSPDGEQFNQASEIFGVEGAVPIFRRQALESIRVMGEIADHDLFWYGEDLDVAWRLHLAGWKQIYEPSIIAWHDRGTTKSHTHGSWLKYISRVHIRQQLSIKKRRLEWRNARWTRIKNDYIINILKDLPYILWRETEVLGYTILFEPIVLKEIPKFLRFLPKMLRKRRAILAHAVTTPQSIHKFFK
;
A
#
# COMPACT_ATOMS: atom_id res chain seq x y z
N MET A 1 -20.16 -19.51 -4.22
CA MET A 1 -19.85 -18.11 -3.89
C MET A 1 -18.35 -17.96 -3.92
N SER A 2 -17.84 -16.85 -4.43
CA SER A 2 -16.41 -16.56 -4.38
C SER A 2 -15.94 -16.39 -2.92
N LYS A 3 -14.69 -16.75 -2.66
CA LYS A 3 -14.05 -16.60 -1.33
C LYS A 3 -13.17 -15.37 -1.27
N ILE A 4 -12.62 -14.97 -2.42
CA ILE A 4 -11.70 -13.86 -2.54
C ILE A 4 -12.04 -13.00 -3.76
N SER A 5 -11.98 -11.67 -3.58
CA SER A 5 -12.02 -10.73 -4.68
C SER A 5 -10.63 -10.12 -4.94
N ILE A 6 -10.30 -9.94 -6.20
CA ILE A 6 -9.13 -9.19 -6.64
C ILE A 6 -9.63 -7.87 -7.20
N ASN A 7 -9.33 -6.79 -6.51
CA ASN A 7 -9.70 -5.45 -6.90
C ASN A 7 -8.50 -4.77 -7.57
N LEU A 8 -8.62 -4.49 -8.88
CA LEU A 8 -7.61 -3.86 -9.70
C LEU A 8 -8.06 -2.46 -10.10
N VAL A 9 -7.38 -1.44 -9.59
CA VAL A 9 -7.57 -0.04 -10.02
C VAL A 9 -6.46 0.31 -11.00
N VAL A 10 -6.84 0.71 -12.21
CA VAL A 10 -5.88 1.01 -13.29
C VAL A 10 -6.08 2.41 -13.85
N LEU A 11 -4.96 3.08 -14.14
CA LEU A 11 -4.88 4.35 -14.85
C LEU A 11 -3.68 4.32 -15.79
N ASN A 12 -3.91 4.33 -17.11
CA ASN A 12 -2.87 4.28 -18.13
C ASN A 12 -1.90 3.10 -17.90
N GLY A 13 -2.44 1.90 -17.92
CA GLY A 13 -1.74 0.65 -17.60
C GLY A 13 -1.54 -0.28 -18.79
N ASP A 14 -1.63 0.21 -20.04
CA ASP A 14 -1.57 -0.63 -21.24
C ASP A 14 -0.28 -1.48 -21.33
N LYS A 15 0.82 -0.96 -20.82
CA LYS A 15 2.11 -1.68 -20.73
C LYS A 15 2.04 -2.93 -19.84
N TYR A 16 1.19 -2.94 -18.79
CA TYR A 16 1.24 -3.93 -17.72
C TYR A 16 0.01 -4.84 -17.66
N ILE A 17 -1.15 -4.34 -18.10
CA ILE A 17 -2.46 -4.96 -17.83
C ILE A 17 -2.54 -6.41 -18.27
N GLU A 18 -1.99 -6.78 -19.44
CA GLU A 18 -2.02 -8.16 -19.92
C GLU A 18 -1.18 -9.09 -19.03
N TYR A 19 0.02 -8.67 -18.62
CA TYR A 19 0.87 -9.44 -17.71
C TYR A 19 0.19 -9.65 -16.36
N CYS A 20 -0.38 -8.58 -15.79
CA CYS A 20 -1.10 -8.59 -14.52
C CYS A 20 -2.29 -9.58 -14.58
N LEU A 21 -3.18 -9.43 -15.55
CA LEU A 21 -4.37 -10.28 -15.69
C LEU A 21 -4.02 -11.73 -15.99
N ASN A 22 -3.01 -11.99 -16.82
CA ASN A 22 -2.53 -13.33 -17.08
C ASN A 22 -1.94 -14.02 -15.83
N SER A 23 -1.36 -13.26 -14.90
CA SER A 23 -0.87 -13.81 -13.64
C SER A 23 -2.01 -14.27 -12.73
N ILE A 24 -3.18 -13.60 -12.80
CA ILE A 24 -4.40 -14.03 -12.08
C ILE A 24 -4.97 -15.32 -12.68
N LEU A 25 -4.99 -15.44 -14.00
CA LEU A 25 -5.47 -16.66 -14.67
C LEU A 25 -4.59 -17.89 -14.42
N LYS A 26 -3.34 -17.69 -14.00
CA LYS A 26 -2.41 -18.77 -13.67
C LYS A 26 -2.48 -19.21 -12.21
N GLN A 27 -3.39 -18.65 -11.40
CA GLN A 27 -3.50 -19.04 -9.99
C GLN A 27 -3.93 -20.51 -9.86
N SER A 28 -3.29 -21.22 -8.91
CA SER A 28 -3.65 -22.61 -8.55
C SER A 28 -4.92 -22.70 -7.71
N PHE A 29 -5.41 -21.59 -7.19
CA PHE A 29 -6.65 -21.54 -6.43
C PHE A 29 -7.87 -21.70 -7.35
N PRO A 30 -8.95 -22.38 -6.93
CA PRO A 30 -10.13 -22.60 -7.76
C PRO A 30 -10.71 -21.31 -8.33
N HIS A 31 -10.78 -21.21 -9.65
CA HIS A 31 -11.16 -19.98 -10.34
C HIS A 31 -12.59 -19.55 -10.05
N GLU A 32 -13.50 -20.50 -9.83
CA GLU A 32 -14.90 -20.25 -9.43
C GLU A 32 -15.03 -19.60 -8.04
N GLN A 33 -13.96 -19.62 -7.24
CA GLN A 33 -13.88 -18.96 -5.95
C GLN A 33 -13.17 -17.60 -6.01
N ILE A 34 -12.74 -17.16 -7.19
CA ILE A 34 -12.12 -15.85 -7.43
C ILE A 34 -13.09 -14.93 -8.15
N GLN A 35 -13.26 -13.71 -7.66
CA GLN A 35 -13.92 -12.64 -8.38
C GLN A 35 -12.92 -11.55 -8.74
N ILE A 36 -12.88 -11.10 -9.98
CA ILE A 36 -12.02 -10.00 -10.43
C ILE A 36 -12.89 -8.76 -10.62
N ASN A 37 -12.56 -7.67 -9.94
CA ASN A 37 -13.19 -6.38 -10.12
C ASN A 37 -12.14 -5.39 -10.64
N ILE A 38 -12.36 -4.84 -11.83
CA ILE A 38 -11.44 -3.91 -12.49
C ILE A 38 -12.12 -2.55 -12.60
N LEU A 39 -11.46 -1.51 -12.09
CA LEU A 39 -11.86 -0.12 -12.32
C LEU A 39 -10.85 0.56 -13.23
N ASP A 40 -11.28 0.92 -14.44
CA ASP A 40 -10.56 1.92 -15.22
C ASP A 40 -10.83 3.30 -14.61
N ASN A 41 -9.79 3.92 -14.08
CA ASN A 41 -9.84 5.13 -13.27
C ASN A 41 -9.60 6.41 -14.11
N GLY A 42 -10.01 6.38 -15.39
CA GLY A 42 -9.89 7.50 -16.33
C GLY A 42 -8.72 7.37 -17.30
N SER A 43 -8.41 6.17 -17.80
CA SER A 43 -7.32 5.95 -18.76
C SER A 43 -7.59 6.61 -20.11
N THR A 44 -6.52 7.06 -20.75
CA THR A 44 -6.49 7.71 -22.06
C THR A 44 -5.65 6.96 -23.10
N ASP A 45 -5.03 5.84 -22.67
CA ASP A 45 -4.26 4.89 -23.50
C ASP A 45 -5.11 3.68 -23.92
N ASN A 46 -4.49 2.58 -24.35
CA ASN A 46 -5.17 1.37 -24.78
C ASN A 46 -5.69 0.49 -23.63
N THR A 47 -5.57 0.90 -22.38
CA THR A 47 -5.98 0.10 -21.20
C THR A 47 -7.40 -0.43 -21.32
N ARG A 48 -8.37 0.44 -21.68
CA ARG A 48 -9.79 0.04 -21.80
C ARG A 48 -10.01 -1.06 -22.83
N LEU A 49 -9.36 -0.95 -23.98
CA LEU A 49 -9.44 -1.94 -25.04
C LEU A 49 -8.93 -3.31 -24.57
N LEU A 50 -7.73 -3.32 -23.97
CA LEU A 50 -7.10 -4.56 -23.50
C LEU A 50 -7.92 -5.25 -22.40
N ILE A 51 -8.55 -4.49 -21.49
CA ILE A 51 -9.44 -5.07 -20.46
C ILE A 51 -10.71 -5.65 -21.10
N HIS A 52 -11.29 -4.97 -22.09
CA HIS A 52 -12.47 -5.46 -22.81
C HIS A 52 -12.17 -6.76 -23.54
N ASP A 53 -11.03 -6.84 -24.23
CA ASP A 53 -10.59 -8.06 -24.92
C ASP A 53 -10.35 -9.21 -23.95
N PHE A 54 -9.73 -8.95 -22.81
CA PHE A 54 -9.55 -9.93 -21.74
C PHE A 54 -10.90 -10.47 -21.26
N LYS A 55 -11.86 -9.58 -20.94
CA LYS A 55 -13.18 -9.97 -20.48
C LYS A 55 -13.90 -10.85 -21.50
N ASN A 56 -13.82 -10.52 -22.79
CA ASN A 56 -14.43 -11.34 -23.86
C ASN A 56 -13.81 -12.73 -23.98
N LYS A 57 -12.48 -12.84 -23.82
CA LYS A 57 -11.76 -14.12 -23.84
C LYS A 57 -12.07 -15.00 -22.63
N THR A 58 -12.48 -14.42 -21.51
CA THR A 58 -12.72 -15.10 -20.24
C THR A 58 -14.21 -15.26 -19.89
N SER A 59 -15.11 -15.00 -20.83
CA SER A 59 -16.58 -14.98 -20.59
C SER A 59 -17.23 -16.38 -20.54
N ASN A 60 -16.51 -17.41 -20.13
CA ASN A 60 -17.03 -18.76 -19.91
C ASN A 60 -16.95 -19.15 -18.43
N ASP A 61 -17.71 -20.18 -18.03
CA ASP A 61 -17.87 -20.60 -16.61
C ASP A 61 -16.59 -21.16 -15.94
N ILE A 62 -15.50 -21.33 -16.71
CA ILE A 62 -14.23 -21.90 -16.23
C ILE A 62 -13.32 -20.81 -15.61
N PHE A 63 -13.52 -19.55 -16.02
CA PHE A 63 -12.69 -18.44 -15.58
C PHE A 63 -13.30 -17.68 -14.41
N PRO A 64 -12.48 -16.91 -13.63
CA PRO A 64 -13.00 -16.06 -12.59
C PRO A 64 -14.04 -15.07 -13.13
N LYS A 65 -15.06 -14.79 -12.35
CA LYS A 65 -16.04 -13.75 -12.71
C LYS A 65 -15.36 -12.39 -12.79
N VAL A 66 -15.51 -11.70 -13.93
CA VAL A 66 -14.89 -10.41 -14.19
C VAL A 66 -15.94 -9.29 -14.24
N ASN A 67 -15.86 -8.35 -13.32
CA ASN A 67 -16.59 -7.09 -13.38
C ASN A 67 -15.65 -6.00 -13.90
N PHE A 68 -16.05 -5.31 -14.97
CA PHE A 68 -15.30 -4.18 -15.52
C PHE A 68 -16.12 -2.90 -15.39
N ILE A 69 -15.57 -1.92 -14.70
CA ILE A 69 -16.17 -0.62 -14.40
C ILE A 69 -15.31 0.45 -15.04
N MET A 70 -15.91 1.35 -15.79
CA MET A 70 -15.25 2.50 -16.40
C MET A 70 -15.61 3.78 -15.66
N SER A 71 -14.63 4.66 -15.49
CA SER A 71 -14.83 5.99 -14.95
C SER A 71 -14.06 7.03 -15.77
N ASP A 72 -14.61 8.22 -15.91
CA ASP A 72 -13.90 9.36 -16.49
C ASP A 72 -13.27 10.24 -15.41
N VAL A 73 -13.47 9.87 -14.13
CA VAL A 73 -12.92 10.57 -12.96
C VAL A 73 -11.89 9.68 -12.27
N ASN A 74 -10.72 10.24 -11.99
CA ASN A 74 -9.68 9.59 -11.21
C ASN A 74 -9.97 9.76 -9.70
N PHE A 75 -10.34 8.66 -9.03
CA PHE A 75 -10.62 8.61 -7.59
C PHE A 75 -9.36 8.41 -6.71
N GLY A 76 -8.18 8.32 -7.33
CA GLY A 76 -6.97 7.83 -6.65
C GLY A 76 -7.01 6.30 -6.47
N MET A 77 -5.93 5.74 -5.89
CA MET A 77 -5.83 4.29 -5.70
C MET A 77 -6.89 3.79 -4.70
N TRP A 78 -6.87 4.30 -3.48
CA TRP A 78 -7.74 3.82 -2.40
C TRP A 78 -9.22 4.17 -2.61
N GLY A 79 -9.52 5.37 -3.15
CA GLY A 79 -10.89 5.71 -3.51
C GLY A 79 -11.47 4.77 -4.58
N GLY A 80 -10.64 4.36 -5.54
CA GLY A 80 -10.96 3.33 -6.52
C GLY A 80 -11.18 1.96 -5.89
N GLN A 81 -10.30 1.54 -4.98
CA GLN A 81 -10.42 0.28 -4.24
C GLN A 81 -11.72 0.22 -3.42
N GLU A 82 -12.07 1.29 -2.71
CA GLU A 82 -13.32 1.36 -1.95
C GLU A 82 -14.58 1.30 -2.84
N LYS A 83 -14.50 1.84 -4.06
CA LYS A 83 -15.58 1.65 -5.04
C LYS A 83 -15.72 0.19 -5.44
N LEU A 84 -14.61 -0.50 -5.68
CA LEU A 84 -14.60 -1.91 -6.08
C LEU A 84 -15.09 -2.84 -4.97
N LEU A 85 -14.89 -2.50 -3.69
CA LEU A 85 -15.44 -3.27 -2.57
C LEU A 85 -16.97 -3.45 -2.60
N LYS A 86 -17.70 -2.59 -3.31
CA LYS A 86 -19.16 -2.68 -3.45
C LYS A 86 -19.62 -3.76 -4.42
N TYR A 87 -18.72 -4.32 -5.23
CA TYR A 87 -19.05 -5.32 -6.25
C TYR A 87 -18.88 -6.76 -5.78
N SER A 88 -18.41 -6.97 -4.56
CA SER A 88 -18.30 -8.30 -3.94
C SER A 88 -18.56 -8.21 -2.44
N SER A 89 -18.90 -9.35 -1.84
CA SER A 89 -19.01 -9.52 -0.39
C SER A 89 -18.06 -10.59 0.13
N ASP A 90 -17.01 -10.92 -0.65
CA ASP A 90 -16.06 -11.98 -0.36
C ASP A 90 -15.35 -11.74 0.96
N GLU A 91 -14.96 -12.81 1.65
CA GLU A 91 -14.31 -12.77 2.94
C GLU A 91 -12.94 -12.09 2.87
N TYR A 92 -12.23 -12.32 1.76
CA TYR A 92 -10.90 -11.76 1.51
C TYR A 92 -10.88 -10.86 0.29
N VAL A 93 -9.97 -9.92 0.28
CA VAL A 93 -9.76 -9.03 -0.86
C VAL A 93 -8.27 -8.73 -1.07
N VAL A 94 -7.83 -8.84 -2.32
CA VAL A 94 -6.53 -8.35 -2.76
C VAL A 94 -6.71 -6.99 -3.39
N PHE A 95 -5.97 -5.98 -2.93
CA PHE A 95 -5.84 -4.71 -3.64
C PHE A 95 -4.62 -4.78 -4.54
N LEU A 96 -4.85 -4.84 -5.84
CA LEU A 96 -3.81 -5.11 -6.82
C LEU A 96 -3.47 -3.86 -7.62
N SER A 97 -2.18 -3.55 -7.72
CA SER A 97 -1.65 -2.57 -8.68
C SER A 97 -1.41 -3.23 -10.03
N VAL A 98 -1.60 -2.48 -11.12
CA VAL A 98 -1.50 -3.01 -12.49
C VAL A 98 -0.08 -3.47 -12.87
N ASP A 99 0.94 -2.89 -12.24
CA ASP A 99 2.37 -3.18 -12.43
C ASP A 99 2.90 -4.32 -11.54
N VAL A 100 1.98 -5.15 -11.01
CA VAL A 100 2.29 -6.32 -10.19
C VAL A 100 1.94 -7.61 -10.93
N MET A 101 2.80 -8.62 -10.79
CA MET A 101 2.56 -9.99 -11.22
C MET A 101 2.54 -10.93 -10.01
N LEU A 102 1.59 -11.86 -9.97
CA LEU A 102 1.40 -12.83 -8.91
C LEU A 102 2.08 -14.16 -9.24
N ASP A 103 2.74 -14.78 -8.24
CA ASP A 103 3.13 -16.20 -8.33
C ASP A 103 1.87 -17.07 -8.43
N LYS A 104 1.98 -18.23 -9.07
CA LYS A 104 0.84 -19.14 -9.28
C LYS A 104 0.13 -19.59 -7.99
N ASP A 105 0.83 -19.64 -6.87
CA ASP A 105 0.31 -20.07 -5.58
C ASP A 105 -0.01 -18.90 -4.64
N PHE A 106 0.03 -17.66 -5.14
CA PHE A 106 -0.15 -16.45 -4.34
C PHE A 106 -1.46 -16.48 -3.53
N ILE A 107 -2.59 -16.72 -4.20
CA ILE A 107 -3.92 -16.70 -3.56
C ILE A 107 -4.08 -17.87 -2.59
N SER A 108 -3.72 -19.08 -2.99
CA SER A 108 -3.89 -20.27 -2.15
C SER A 108 -3.10 -20.16 -0.83
N ARG A 109 -1.88 -19.66 -0.88
CA ARG A 109 -1.05 -19.42 0.32
C ARG A 109 -1.59 -18.31 1.20
N ALA A 110 -2.04 -17.20 0.59
CA ALA A 110 -2.62 -16.08 1.32
C ALA A 110 -3.88 -16.48 2.10
N ILE A 111 -4.77 -17.25 1.47
CA ILE A 111 -5.99 -17.74 2.09
C ILE A 111 -5.64 -18.70 3.24
N ALA A 112 -4.68 -19.61 3.06
CA ALA A 112 -4.26 -20.53 4.12
C ALA A 112 -3.78 -19.79 5.39
N ILE A 113 -3.04 -18.69 5.24
CA ILE A 113 -2.59 -17.85 6.37
C ILE A 113 -3.76 -17.14 7.05
N LEU A 114 -4.67 -16.57 6.26
CA LEU A 114 -5.83 -15.87 6.79
C LEU A 114 -6.82 -16.83 7.48
N ASP A 115 -7.00 -18.03 6.96
CA ASP A 115 -7.86 -19.06 7.57
C ASP A 115 -7.28 -19.61 8.89
N ALA A 116 -5.96 -19.64 9.02
CA ALA A 116 -5.28 -20.19 10.20
C ALA A 116 -5.41 -19.31 11.46
N ASP A 117 -5.54 -18.00 11.32
CA ASP A 117 -5.71 -17.08 12.46
C ASP A 117 -6.70 -15.94 12.10
N SER A 118 -7.85 -15.96 12.75
CA SER A 118 -8.92 -14.96 12.55
C SER A 118 -8.55 -13.54 13.00
N HIS A 119 -7.44 -13.35 13.75
CA HIS A 119 -6.95 -12.04 14.15
C HIS A 119 -6.02 -11.40 13.08
N ILE A 120 -5.66 -12.14 12.03
CA ILE A 120 -4.90 -11.58 10.93
C ILE A 120 -5.84 -10.75 10.05
N GLY A 121 -5.59 -9.45 10.02
CA GLY A 121 -6.35 -8.48 9.21
C GLY A 121 -5.74 -8.24 7.84
N ALA A 122 -4.41 -8.40 7.71
CA ALA A 122 -3.70 -8.20 6.45
C ALA A 122 -2.47 -9.10 6.33
N VAL A 123 -2.13 -9.47 5.09
CA VAL A 123 -0.95 -10.28 4.76
C VAL A 123 -0.12 -9.54 3.70
N GLN A 124 1.19 -9.53 3.93
CA GLN A 124 2.21 -9.00 3.04
C GLN A 124 2.96 -10.14 2.38
N ALA A 125 3.01 -10.13 1.07
CA ALA A 125 3.85 -11.03 0.29
C ALA A 125 5.32 -10.58 0.30
N LYS A 126 6.26 -11.50 0.00
CA LYS A 126 7.60 -11.18 -0.44
C LYS A 126 7.52 -10.68 -1.88
N ILE A 127 7.78 -9.40 -2.07
CA ILE A 127 7.69 -8.77 -3.39
C ILE A 127 9.09 -8.52 -3.93
N TYR A 128 9.34 -8.99 -5.16
CA TYR A 128 10.60 -8.79 -5.88
C TYR A 128 10.47 -7.66 -6.90
N GLN A 129 11.60 -6.98 -7.16
CA GLN A 129 11.68 -6.05 -8.27
C GLN A 129 11.72 -6.80 -9.60
N TYR A 130 11.03 -6.30 -10.60
CA TYR A 130 11.17 -6.74 -11.97
C TYR A 130 11.03 -5.57 -12.95
N THR A 131 11.33 -5.81 -14.22
CA THR A 131 11.09 -4.87 -15.32
C THR A 131 10.16 -5.53 -16.31
N ALA A 132 9.09 -4.84 -16.73
CA ALA A 132 8.12 -5.39 -17.69
C ALA A 132 8.82 -5.79 -19.00
N GLY A 133 8.55 -7.03 -19.44
CA GLY A 133 9.17 -7.62 -20.63
C GLY A 133 10.45 -8.42 -20.34
N GLU A 134 11.00 -8.37 -19.15
CA GLU A 134 12.15 -9.18 -18.72
C GLU A 134 11.70 -10.46 -17.99
N PRO A 135 12.55 -11.50 -17.93
CA PRO A 135 12.26 -12.69 -17.15
C PRO A 135 12.09 -12.37 -15.66
N LEU A 136 11.10 -12.99 -15.01
CA LEU A 136 10.90 -12.86 -13.56
C LEU A 136 12.05 -13.51 -12.80
N THR A 137 12.70 -12.74 -11.92
CA THR A 137 13.77 -13.22 -11.04
C THR A 137 13.41 -13.02 -9.59
N LYS A 138 14.04 -13.80 -8.69
CA LYS A 138 13.91 -13.68 -7.24
C LYS A 138 15.22 -13.19 -6.63
N GLN A 139 15.74 -12.07 -7.13
CA GLN A 139 17.06 -11.58 -6.77
C GLN A 139 17.03 -10.36 -5.87
N ILE A 140 16.24 -9.35 -6.23
CA ILE A 140 16.20 -8.08 -5.52
C ILE A 140 14.82 -7.88 -4.90
N ILE A 141 14.80 -7.65 -3.60
CA ILE A 141 13.57 -7.37 -2.87
C ILE A 141 13.03 -5.99 -3.24
N ASP A 142 11.76 -5.91 -3.60
CA ASP A 142 11.04 -4.64 -3.65
C ASP A 142 10.53 -4.25 -2.25
N THR A 143 9.82 -5.16 -1.59
CA THR A 143 9.37 -4.93 -0.21
C THR A 143 8.94 -6.23 0.48
N CYS A 144 9.17 -6.29 1.79
CA CYS A 144 8.59 -7.25 2.73
C CYS A 144 7.63 -6.56 3.71
N GLY A 145 7.08 -5.39 3.34
CA GLY A 145 6.19 -4.57 4.16
C GLY A 145 6.87 -3.36 4.78
N PHE A 146 6.13 -2.68 5.66
CA PHE A 146 6.61 -1.47 6.33
C PHE A 146 7.21 -1.75 7.69
N GLU A 147 8.30 -1.01 7.98
CA GLU A 147 8.82 -0.78 9.32
C GLU A 147 8.70 0.70 9.70
N ILE A 148 8.57 0.98 10.99
CA ILE A 148 8.47 2.34 11.52
C ILE A 148 9.55 2.55 12.59
N TYR A 149 10.15 3.74 12.57
CA TYR A 149 11.20 4.12 13.52
C TYR A 149 10.67 5.09 14.59
N ARG A 150 11.37 5.20 15.73
CA ARG A 150 11.01 6.13 16.82
C ARG A 150 10.87 7.57 16.35
N ASN A 151 11.61 7.98 15.36
CA ASN A 151 11.47 9.29 14.73
C ASN A 151 10.32 9.37 13.70
N ARG A 152 9.48 8.33 13.61
CA ARG A 152 8.35 8.19 12.66
C ARG A 152 8.75 8.17 11.19
N ARG A 153 10.02 7.84 10.91
CA ARG A 153 10.40 7.47 9.55
C ARG A 153 9.78 6.12 9.23
N ILE A 154 9.28 5.97 8.01
CA ILE A 154 8.82 4.70 7.46
C ILE A 154 9.90 4.18 6.52
N GLY A 155 10.16 2.89 6.59
CA GLY A 155 11.00 2.15 5.66
C GLY A 155 10.25 1.00 5.05
N ASN A 156 10.62 0.62 3.83
CA ASN A 156 10.24 -0.66 3.24
C ASN A 156 11.30 -1.70 3.63
N ILE A 157 10.85 -2.77 4.28
CA ILE A 157 11.73 -3.87 4.71
C ILE A 157 12.34 -4.51 3.47
N GLY A 158 13.66 -4.59 3.42
CA GLY A 158 14.41 -5.26 2.37
C GLY A 158 14.55 -4.50 1.05
N HIS A 159 13.95 -3.32 0.88
CA HIS A 159 13.92 -2.61 -0.40
C HIS A 159 15.31 -2.41 -1.02
N GLY A 160 15.49 -2.88 -2.26
CA GLY A 160 16.74 -2.77 -3.02
C GLY A 160 17.85 -3.71 -2.54
N SER A 161 17.58 -4.59 -1.57
CA SER A 161 18.54 -5.59 -1.09
C SER A 161 18.44 -6.87 -1.90
N PRO A 162 19.56 -7.61 -2.09
CA PRO A 162 19.50 -8.99 -2.56
C PRO A 162 18.66 -9.84 -1.59
N ASP A 163 17.92 -10.80 -2.14
CA ASP A 163 17.19 -11.78 -1.31
C ASP A 163 18.19 -12.66 -0.53
N GLY A 164 17.80 -13.07 0.67
CA GLY A 164 18.62 -13.87 1.55
C GLY A 164 17.82 -14.45 2.72
N GLU A 165 18.48 -15.24 3.56
CA GLU A 165 17.86 -15.94 4.69
C GLU A 165 17.11 -15.02 5.66
N GLN A 166 17.58 -13.78 5.84
CA GLN A 166 16.93 -12.78 6.71
C GLN A 166 15.50 -12.40 6.27
N PHE A 167 15.13 -12.71 5.03
CA PHE A 167 13.77 -12.47 4.50
C PHE A 167 12.95 -13.77 4.38
N ASN A 168 13.40 -14.89 4.93
CA ASN A 168 12.73 -16.18 4.81
C ASN A 168 11.92 -16.59 6.05
N GLN A 169 11.73 -15.67 7.00
CA GLN A 169 10.93 -15.92 8.21
C GLN A 169 9.66 -15.08 8.22
N ALA A 170 8.52 -15.73 8.45
CA ALA A 170 7.26 -15.06 8.67
C ALA A 170 7.32 -14.22 9.97
N SER A 171 6.72 -13.02 9.94
CA SER A 171 6.76 -12.12 11.10
C SER A 171 5.60 -11.15 11.12
N GLU A 172 5.22 -10.69 12.31
CA GLU A 172 4.33 -9.54 12.45
C GLU A 172 5.09 -8.27 12.08
N ILE A 173 4.53 -7.48 11.18
CA ILE A 173 5.12 -6.24 10.67
C ILE A 173 4.25 -5.03 11.03
N PHE A 174 4.82 -3.82 10.92
CA PHE A 174 4.04 -2.61 11.16
C PHE A 174 2.97 -2.38 10.10
N GLY A 175 3.19 -2.77 8.86
CA GLY A 175 2.18 -2.57 7.85
C GLY A 175 2.46 -3.26 6.54
N VAL A 176 1.37 -3.60 5.86
CA VAL A 176 1.42 -4.07 4.47
C VAL A 176 1.60 -2.89 3.52
N GLU A 177 2.38 -3.10 2.46
CA GLU A 177 2.64 -2.10 1.43
C GLU A 177 1.56 -2.16 0.33
N GLY A 178 1.25 -1.00 -0.27
CA GLY A 178 0.07 -0.82 -1.11
C GLY A 178 0.06 -1.49 -2.49
N ALA A 179 1.16 -2.13 -2.95
CA ALA A 179 1.22 -2.71 -4.30
C ALA A 179 0.30 -3.93 -4.47
N VAL A 180 0.29 -4.84 -3.47
CA VAL A 180 -0.54 -6.05 -3.50
C VAL A 180 -0.88 -6.58 -2.10
N PRO A 181 -1.42 -5.76 -1.20
CA PRO A 181 -1.85 -6.23 0.11
C PRO A 181 -3.07 -7.14 0.00
N ILE A 182 -3.09 -8.18 0.84
CA ILE A 182 -4.23 -9.08 0.99
C ILE A 182 -4.90 -8.75 2.33
N PHE A 183 -6.19 -8.49 2.33
CA PHE A 183 -6.95 -8.10 3.52
C PHE A 183 -8.06 -9.10 3.84
N ARG A 184 -8.31 -9.28 5.13
CA ARG A 184 -9.63 -9.72 5.60
C ARG A 184 -10.60 -8.56 5.47
N ARG A 185 -11.73 -8.74 4.77
CA ARG A 185 -12.72 -7.67 4.55
C ARG A 185 -13.22 -7.08 5.87
N GLN A 186 -13.49 -7.92 6.87
CA GLN A 186 -13.93 -7.46 8.19
C GLN A 186 -12.92 -6.48 8.82
N ALA A 187 -11.62 -6.71 8.63
CA ALA A 187 -10.59 -5.81 9.13
C ALA A 187 -10.66 -4.43 8.46
N LEU A 188 -10.82 -4.38 7.14
CA LEU A 188 -11.01 -3.11 6.41
C LEU A 188 -12.27 -2.37 6.86
N GLU A 189 -13.39 -3.06 7.01
CA GLU A 189 -14.66 -2.43 7.44
C GLU A 189 -14.57 -1.92 8.89
N SER A 190 -13.87 -2.63 9.77
CA SER A 190 -13.71 -2.24 11.19
C SER A 190 -12.95 -0.93 11.39
N ILE A 191 -12.12 -0.53 10.44
CA ILE A 191 -11.34 0.72 10.50
C ILE A 191 -11.98 1.88 9.77
N ARG A 192 -13.21 1.72 9.28
CA ARG A 192 -13.93 2.78 8.56
C ARG A 192 -14.21 3.97 9.48
N VAL A 193 -13.77 5.14 9.06
CA VAL A 193 -13.94 6.41 9.80
C VAL A 193 -14.58 7.43 8.89
N MET A 194 -15.68 8.03 9.34
CA MET A 194 -16.44 9.04 8.60
C MET A 194 -16.85 8.57 7.18
N GLY A 195 -17.12 7.26 7.04
CA GLY A 195 -17.52 6.65 5.77
C GLY A 195 -16.35 6.18 4.88
N GLU A 196 -15.08 6.44 5.24
CA GLU A 196 -13.89 6.11 4.47
C GLU A 196 -13.06 5.00 5.15
N ILE A 197 -12.58 4.01 4.39
CA ILE A 197 -11.57 3.04 4.86
C ILE A 197 -10.20 3.69 4.85
N ALA A 198 -9.78 4.23 3.71
CA ALA A 198 -8.60 5.08 3.62
C ALA A 198 -8.98 6.56 3.66
N ASP A 199 -8.11 7.40 4.18
CA ASP A 199 -8.36 8.84 4.21
C ASP A 199 -8.22 9.46 2.83
N HIS A 200 -9.32 9.76 2.14
CA HIS A 200 -9.34 10.34 0.81
C HIS A 200 -8.70 11.75 0.73
N ASP A 201 -8.53 12.47 1.86
CA ASP A 201 -7.80 13.74 1.88
C ASP A 201 -6.30 13.54 1.60
N LEU A 202 -5.76 12.34 1.79
CA LEU A 202 -4.39 11.98 1.43
C LEU A 202 -4.23 11.92 -0.10
N PHE A 203 -5.22 11.37 -0.80
CA PHE A 203 -5.34 11.21 -2.25
C PHE A 203 -4.29 10.26 -2.87
N TRP A 204 -3.02 10.39 -2.52
CA TRP A 204 -1.91 9.60 -3.04
C TRP A 204 -0.70 9.70 -2.10
N TYR A 205 -0.04 8.58 -1.81
CA TYR A 205 1.04 8.40 -0.84
C TYR A 205 0.64 8.57 0.64
N GLY A 206 0.78 7.50 1.37
CA GLY A 206 0.58 7.40 2.81
C GLY A 206 -0.80 6.89 3.22
N GLU A 207 -1.68 6.55 2.27
CA GLU A 207 -2.97 5.93 2.55
C GLU A 207 -2.77 4.51 3.10
N ASP A 208 -1.86 3.76 2.50
CA ASP A 208 -1.46 2.42 2.95
C ASP A 208 -0.90 2.44 4.38
N LEU A 209 -0.04 3.41 4.68
CA LEU A 209 0.46 3.65 6.03
C LEU A 209 -0.67 4.02 7.01
N ASP A 210 -1.61 4.86 6.59
CA ASP A 210 -2.76 5.26 7.40
C ASP A 210 -3.64 4.06 7.75
N VAL A 211 -3.93 3.22 6.75
CA VAL A 211 -4.69 1.98 6.92
C VAL A 211 -3.95 0.99 7.81
N ALA A 212 -2.65 0.77 7.56
CA ALA A 212 -1.82 -0.11 8.37
C ALA A 212 -1.82 0.29 9.84
N TRP A 213 -1.67 1.59 10.14
CA TRP A 213 -1.72 2.10 11.51
C TRP A 213 -3.08 1.88 12.16
N ARG A 214 -4.18 2.15 11.42
CA ARG A 214 -5.54 1.96 11.95
C ARG A 214 -5.89 0.48 12.15
N LEU A 215 -5.38 -0.43 11.33
CA LEU A 215 -5.52 -1.87 11.56
C LEU A 215 -4.91 -2.27 12.91
N HIS A 216 -3.70 -1.78 13.23
CA HIS A 216 -3.13 -2.02 14.56
C HIS A 216 -3.94 -1.42 15.69
N LEU A 217 -4.42 -0.18 15.53
CA LEU A 217 -5.28 0.46 16.54
C LEU A 217 -6.57 -0.33 16.79
N ALA A 218 -7.11 -0.97 15.74
CA ALA A 218 -8.28 -1.85 15.83
C ALA A 218 -7.95 -3.29 16.29
N GLY A 219 -6.68 -3.58 16.63
CA GLY A 219 -6.26 -4.88 17.18
C GLY A 219 -5.94 -5.96 16.13
N TRP A 220 -5.91 -5.62 14.84
CA TRP A 220 -5.58 -6.57 13.79
C TRP A 220 -4.07 -6.78 13.65
N LYS A 221 -3.66 -8.04 13.47
CA LYS A 221 -2.29 -8.38 13.10
C LYS A 221 -2.06 -8.15 11.60
N GLN A 222 -0.86 -7.74 11.25
CA GLN A 222 -0.39 -7.66 9.87
C GLN A 222 0.84 -8.55 9.74
N ILE A 223 0.78 -9.55 8.88
CA ILE A 223 1.78 -10.61 8.80
C ILE A 223 2.53 -10.53 7.46
N TYR A 224 3.84 -10.52 7.53
CA TYR A 224 4.70 -10.82 6.40
C TYR A 224 4.86 -12.33 6.27
N GLU A 225 4.59 -12.88 5.07
CA GLU A 225 4.71 -14.29 4.77
C GLU A 225 5.60 -14.51 3.54
N PRO A 226 6.84 -15.00 3.71
CA PRO A 226 7.81 -15.13 2.62
C PRO A 226 7.46 -16.17 1.57
N SER A 227 6.56 -17.12 1.86
CA SER A 227 6.12 -18.11 0.89
C SER A 227 5.15 -17.54 -0.15
N ILE A 228 4.49 -16.41 0.14
CA ILE A 228 3.64 -15.69 -0.79
C ILE A 228 4.52 -14.76 -1.63
N ILE A 229 4.53 -14.93 -2.94
CA ILE A 229 5.47 -14.24 -3.84
C ILE A 229 4.73 -13.42 -4.88
N ALA A 230 5.25 -12.22 -5.14
CA ALA A 230 4.83 -11.36 -6.23
C ALA A 230 6.03 -10.59 -6.81
N TRP A 231 5.85 -9.96 -7.97
CA TRP A 231 6.84 -9.09 -8.62
C TRP A 231 6.19 -7.75 -8.93
N HIS A 232 6.94 -6.66 -8.74
CA HIS A 232 6.46 -5.29 -8.92
C HIS A 232 7.45 -4.47 -9.75
N ASP A 233 7.01 -3.92 -10.90
CA ASP A 233 7.79 -2.96 -11.70
C ASP A 233 7.58 -1.55 -11.16
N ARG A 234 8.26 -1.25 -10.04
CA ARG A 234 8.15 0.06 -9.37
C ARG A 234 8.72 1.17 -10.25
N GLY A 235 7.87 1.82 -11.04
CA GLY A 235 8.27 2.89 -11.95
C GLY A 235 8.86 4.14 -11.30
N THR A 236 8.69 4.34 -9.98
CA THR A 236 8.99 5.61 -9.32
C THR A 236 10.19 5.60 -8.36
N THR A 237 10.77 4.44 -8.02
CA THR A 237 11.86 4.35 -7.02
C THR A 237 12.69 3.06 -7.20
N LYS A 238 13.41 2.94 -8.31
CA LYS A 238 14.25 1.74 -8.58
C LYS A 238 15.60 1.72 -7.84
N SER A 239 16.03 2.80 -7.18
CA SER A 239 17.35 2.85 -6.53
C SER A 239 17.29 3.38 -5.11
N HIS A 240 17.71 2.57 -4.16
CA HIS A 240 18.14 3.04 -2.84
C HIS A 240 19.60 2.68 -2.64
N THR A 241 20.44 3.71 -2.49
CA THR A 241 21.81 3.53 -2.06
C THR A 241 21.88 3.73 -0.55
N HIS A 242 22.28 2.70 0.20
CA HIS A 242 22.61 2.80 1.62
C HIS A 242 24.00 3.45 1.82
N GLY A 243 24.12 4.33 2.82
CA GLY A 243 25.36 4.79 3.45
C GLY A 243 25.89 6.19 3.03
N SER A 244 26.80 6.77 3.81
CA SER A 244 27.62 7.99 3.67
C SER A 244 26.95 9.34 3.34
N TRP A 245 27.43 10.45 3.96
CA TRP A 245 26.95 11.82 3.77
C TRP A 245 27.02 12.34 2.31
N LEU A 246 27.96 11.87 1.50
CA LEU A 246 28.02 12.16 0.05
C LEU A 246 26.76 11.70 -0.70
N LYS A 247 25.99 10.80 -0.12
CA LYS A 247 24.70 10.33 -0.66
C LYS A 247 23.53 11.29 -0.38
N TYR A 248 23.69 12.31 0.47
CA TYR A 248 22.72 13.40 0.55
C TYR A 248 22.59 14.15 -0.79
N ILE A 249 23.72 14.35 -1.48
CA ILE A 249 23.71 15.02 -2.81
C ILE A 249 23.04 14.12 -3.84
N SER A 250 23.31 12.81 -3.85
CA SER A 250 22.61 11.87 -4.74
C SER A 250 21.11 11.77 -4.45
N ARG A 251 20.71 11.86 -3.17
CA ARG A 251 19.30 11.94 -2.78
C ARG A 251 18.60 13.18 -3.33
N VAL A 252 19.26 14.34 -3.33
CA VAL A 252 18.71 15.56 -3.94
C VAL A 252 18.36 15.30 -5.39
N HIS A 253 19.30 14.74 -6.16
CA HIS A 253 19.09 14.43 -7.57
C HIS A 253 17.93 13.44 -7.80
N ILE A 254 17.90 12.33 -7.04
CA ILE A 254 16.81 11.34 -7.12
C ILE A 254 15.45 11.99 -6.77
N ARG A 255 15.39 12.79 -5.71
CA ARG A 255 14.14 13.47 -5.32
C ARG A 255 13.69 14.53 -6.34
N GLN A 256 14.61 15.19 -7.01
CA GLN A 256 14.27 16.15 -8.07
C GLN A 256 13.64 15.49 -9.30
N GLN A 257 13.89 14.20 -9.53
CA GLN A 257 13.20 13.42 -10.58
C GLN A 257 11.73 13.12 -10.23
N LEU A 258 11.37 13.16 -8.94
CA LEU A 258 9.98 12.99 -8.52
C LEU A 258 9.17 14.25 -8.85
N SER A 259 7.91 14.06 -9.28
CA SER A 259 7.02 15.20 -9.54
C SER A 259 6.87 16.09 -8.29
N ILE A 260 6.75 17.39 -8.50
CA ILE A 260 6.51 18.37 -7.43
C ILE A 260 5.27 17.97 -6.61
N LYS A 261 4.21 17.50 -7.28
CA LYS A 261 2.98 17.01 -6.64
C LYS A 261 3.29 15.88 -5.64
N LYS A 262 4.09 14.88 -6.04
CA LYS A 262 4.49 13.78 -5.17
C LYS A 262 5.23 14.26 -3.94
N ARG A 263 6.29 15.08 -4.11
CA ARG A 263 7.09 15.61 -2.99
C ARG A 263 6.25 16.39 -1.97
N ARG A 264 5.30 17.20 -2.46
CA ARG A 264 4.37 17.97 -1.63
C ARG A 264 3.42 17.06 -0.85
N LEU A 265 2.84 16.04 -1.51
CA LEU A 265 1.96 15.06 -0.86
C LEU A 265 2.70 14.25 0.20
N GLU A 266 3.88 13.71 -0.09
CA GLU A 266 4.69 12.97 0.88
C GLU A 266 4.96 13.77 2.15
N TRP A 267 5.37 15.05 2.00
CA TRP A 267 5.66 15.93 3.12
C TRP A 267 4.42 16.14 4.01
N ARG A 268 3.28 16.41 3.41
CA ARG A 268 2.02 16.67 4.10
C ARG A 268 1.41 15.41 4.71
N ASN A 269 1.29 14.36 3.91
CA ASN A 269 0.56 13.15 4.28
C ASN A 269 1.24 12.41 5.43
N ALA A 270 2.57 12.31 5.43
CA ALA A 270 3.31 11.72 6.54
C ALA A 270 3.01 12.40 7.89
N ARG A 271 2.79 13.71 7.90
CA ARG A 271 2.44 14.48 9.10
C ARG A 271 0.98 14.29 9.48
N TRP A 272 0.07 14.30 8.52
CA TRP A 272 -1.35 14.05 8.78
C TRP A 272 -1.59 12.65 9.32
N THR A 273 -0.94 11.63 8.77
CA THR A 273 -1.05 10.25 9.25
C THR A 273 -0.59 10.13 10.70
N ARG A 274 0.53 10.75 11.08
CA ARG A 274 0.97 10.79 12.49
C ARG A 274 -0.01 11.52 13.41
N ILE A 275 -0.47 12.69 13.01
CA ILE A 275 -1.42 13.48 13.79
C ILE A 275 -2.70 12.69 14.06
N LYS A 276 -3.19 11.93 13.08
CA LYS A 276 -4.43 11.17 13.22
C LYS A 276 -4.27 9.92 14.10
N ASN A 277 -3.17 9.18 13.93
CA ASN A 277 -3.09 7.80 14.39
C ASN A 277 -2.18 7.58 15.62
N ASP A 278 -1.16 8.44 15.84
CA ASP A 278 -0.19 8.19 16.89
C ASP A 278 -0.73 8.60 18.28
N TYR A 279 -0.49 7.78 19.29
CA TYR A 279 -0.81 8.12 20.67
C TYR A 279 0.07 9.25 21.19
N ILE A 280 -0.51 10.23 21.89
CA ILE A 280 0.24 11.36 22.45
C ILE A 280 1.36 10.88 23.38
N ILE A 281 1.12 9.86 24.19
CA ILE A 281 2.14 9.29 25.08
C ILE A 281 3.36 8.76 24.32
N ASN A 282 3.15 8.15 23.14
CA ASN A 282 4.23 7.67 22.28
C ASN A 282 4.99 8.83 21.62
N ILE A 283 4.27 9.88 21.23
CA ILE A 283 4.89 11.12 20.71
C ILE A 283 5.79 11.74 21.77
N LEU A 284 5.29 11.89 23.02
CA LEU A 284 6.06 12.48 24.12
C LEU A 284 7.29 11.62 24.48
N LYS A 285 7.13 10.30 24.51
CA LYS A 285 8.24 9.36 24.77
C LYS A 285 9.36 9.46 23.75
N ASP A 286 9.02 9.67 22.47
CA ASP A 286 9.97 9.72 21.36
C ASP A 286 10.26 11.15 20.87
N LEU A 287 9.81 12.16 21.61
CA LEU A 287 9.87 13.58 21.20
C LEU A 287 11.26 14.02 20.73
N PRO A 288 12.38 13.69 21.40
CA PRO A 288 13.71 14.08 20.92
C PRO A 288 14.02 13.54 19.51
N TYR A 289 13.68 12.27 19.22
CA TYR A 289 13.91 11.66 17.92
C TYR A 289 13.04 12.29 16.83
N ILE A 290 11.78 12.61 17.18
CA ILE A 290 10.83 13.24 16.26
C ILE A 290 11.29 14.67 15.93
N LEU A 291 11.66 15.47 16.94
CA LEU A 291 12.12 16.85 16.75
C LEU A 291 13.40 16.89 15.92
N TRP A 292 14.37 16.02 16.22
CA TRP A 292 15.60 15.92 15.44
C TRP A 292 15.30 15.70 13.95
N ARG A 293 14.48 14.69 13.65
CA ARG A 293 14.10 14.41 12.27
C ARG A 293 13.34 15.56 11.61
N GLU A 294 12.39 16.18 12.32
CA GLU A 294 11.63 17.32 11.75
C GLU A 294 12.55 18.51 11.44
N THR A 295 13.58 18.75 12.27
CA THR A 295 14.61 19.75 12.00
C THR A 295 15.42 19.42 10.76
N GLU A 296 15.87 18.16 10.61
CA GLU A 296 16.57 17.70 9.41
C GLU A 296 15.70 17.87 8.15
N VAL A 297 14.43 17.43 8.21
CA VAL A 297 13.51 17.53 7.07
C VAL A 297 13.20 18.98 6.75
N LEU A 298 13.03 19.85 7.76
CA LEU A 298 12.80 21.27 7.53
C LEU A 298 14.01 21.95 6.87
N GLY A 299 15.22 21.71 7.40
CA GLY A 299 16.46 22.22 6.84
C GLY A 299 16.64 21.78 5.37
N TYR A 300 16.46 20.46 5.11
CA TYR A 300 16.48 19.93 3.74
C TYR A 300 15.44 20.61 2.84
N THR A 301 14.21 20.75 3.33
CA THR A 301 13.11 21.36 2.55
C THR A 301 13.41 22.82 2.21
N ILE A 302 13.92 23.60 3.15
CA ILE A 302 14.30 25.01 2.92
C ILE A 302 15.41 25.11 1.88
N LEU A 303 16.45 24.27 1.99
CA LEU A 303 17.65 24.37 1.15
C LEU A 303 17.44 23.79 -0.26
N PHE A 304 16.73 22.68 -0.38
CA PHE A 304 16.69 21.92 -1.64
C PHE A 304 15.29 21.77 -2.25
N GLU A 305 14.22 21.93 -1.47
CA GLU A 305 12.84 21.75 -1.94
C GLU A 305 11.87 22.86 -1.47
N PRO A 306 12.19 24.15 -1.55
CA PRO A 306 11.36 25.24 -0.97
C PRO A 306 9.92 25.26 -1.51
N ILE A 307 9.69 24.72 -2.70
CA ILE A 307 8.36 24.58 -3.31
C ILE A 307 7.41 23.72 -2.45
N VAL A 308 7.94 22.82 -1.63
CA VAL A 308 7.15 21.95 -0.73
C VAL A 308 6.53 22.76 0.41
N LEU A 309 7.15 23.86 0.83
CA LEU A 309 6.62 24.75 1.87
C LEU A 309 5.27 25.38 1.48
N LYS A 310 4.94 25.43 0.19
CA LYS A 310 3.61 25.85 -0.29
C LYS A 310 2.47 24.95 0.19
N GLU A 311 2.77 23.77 0.78
CA GLU A 311 1.75 22.93 1.44
C GLU A 311 1.38 23.39 2.86
N ILE A 312 2.18 24.24 3.50
CA ILE A 312 1.94 24.69 4.88
C ILE A 312 0.55 25.32 5.07
N PRO A 313 0.10 26.26 4.22
CA PRO A 313 -1.24 26.83 4.36
C PRO A 313 -2.35 25.78 4.29
N LYS A 314 -2.24 24.81 3.34
CA LYS A 314 -3.19 23.72 3.21
C LYS A 314 -3.12 22.78 4.42
N PHE A 315 -1.92 22.45 4.91
CA PHE A 315 -1.71 21.65 6.10
C PHE A 315 -2.43 22.26 7.31
N LEU A 316 -2.24 23.55 7.57
CA LEU A 316 -2.87 24.26 8.69
C LEU A 316 -4.39 24.36 8.52
N ARG A 317 -4.88 24.67 7.33
CA ARG A 317 -6.32 24.75 7.05
C ARG A 317 -7.05 23.44 7.33
N PHE A 318 -6.43 22.30 7.05
CA PHE A 318 -7.02 20.97 7.24
C PHE A 318 -6.75 20.38 8.63
N LEU A 319 -5.90 21.00 9.46
CA LEU A 319 -5.58 20.51 10.79
C LEU A 319 -6.80 20.24 11.66
N PRO A 320 -7.84 21.11 11.73
CA PRO A 320 -9.05 20.84 12.50
C PRO A 320 -9.80 19.58 12.03
N LYS A 321 -9.80 19.31 10.70
CA LYS A 321 -10.38 18.08 10.14
C LYS A 321 -9.56 16.85 10.56
N MET A 322 -8.23 16.92 10.54
CA MET A 322 -7.34 15.84 10.97
C MET A 322 -7.51 15.54 12.47
N LEU A 323 -7.69 16.56 13.31
CA LEU A 323 -7.96 16.38 14.73
C LEU A 323 -9.34 15.76 15.00
N ARG A 324 -10.36 16.04 14.19
CA ARG A 324 -11.66 15.35 14.25
C ARG A 324 -11.52 13.87 13.86
N LYS A 325 -10.80 13.57 12.77
CA LYS A 325 -10.51 12.20 12.35
C LYS A 325 -9.73 11.46 13.46
N ARG A 326 -8.74 12.10 14.08
CA ARG A 326 -8.01 11.56 15.24
C ARG A 326 -8.95 11.14 16.37
N ARG A 327 -9.87 12.01 16.77
CA ARG A 327 -10.83 11.69 17.86
C ARG A 327 -11.66 10.46 17.51
N ALA A 328 -12.17 10.38 16.28
CA ALA A 328 -12.94 9.25 15.82
C ALA A 328 -12.09 7.95 15.78
N ILE A 329 -10.88 8.00 15.26
CA ILE A 329 -9.96 6.84 15.18
C ILE A 329 -9.63 6.34 16.60
N LEU A 330 -9.15 7.22 17.48
CA LEU A 330 -8.70 6.81 18.80
C LEU A 330 -9.84 6.43 19.76
N ALA A 331 -11.08 6.90 19.52
CA ALA A 331 -12.25 6.46 20.26
C ALA A 331 -12.62 4.98 20.00
N HIS A 332 -12.24 4.44 18.85
CA HIS A 332 -12.46 3.04 18.47
C HIS A 332 -11.19 2.17 18.61
N ALA A 333 -10.09 2.75 19.08
CA ALA A 333 -8.86 2.00 19.28
C ALA A 333 -9.00 1.04 20.47
N VAL A 334 -8.69 -0.25 20.22
CA VAL A 334 -8.72 -1.31 21.25
C VAL A 334 -7.34 -1.66 21.77
N THR A 335 -6.28 -1.15 21.15
CA THR A 335 -4.89 -1.42 21.52
C THR A 335 -4.33 -0.33 22.42
N THR A 336 -3.31 -0.68 23.21
CA THR A 336 -2.63 0.27 24.10
C THR A 336 -1.50 1.02 23.39
N PRO A 337 -1.07 2.20 23.88
CA PRO A 337 0.10 2.88 23.37
C PRO A 337 1.36 1.99 23.32
N GLN A 338 1.55 1.14 24.34
CA GLN A 338 2.70 0.23 24.43
C GLN A 338 2.69 -0.83 23.33
N SER A 339 1.53 -1.39 23.00
CA SER A 339 1.40 -2.39 21.94
C SER A 339 1.69 -1.84 20.54
N ILE A 340 1.42 -0.55 20.31
CA ILE A 340 1.83 0.14 19.08
C ILE A 340 3.32 0.49 19.14
N HIS A 341 3.81 0.97 20.28
CA HIS A 341 5.21 1.40 20.43
C HIS A 341 6.22 0.27 20.22
N LYS A 342 5.84 -1.02 20.45
CA LYS A 342 6.71 -2.18 20.22
C LYS A 342 7.25 -2.24 18.77
N PHE A 343 6.53 -1.66 17.80
CA PHE A 343 6.94 -1.62 16.40
C PHE A 343 7.93 -0.48 16.09
N PHE A 344 8.10 0.50 16.99
CA PHE A 344 8.97 1.66 16.75
C PHE A 344 10.42 1.32 17.08
N LYS A 345 11.22 1.12 16.01
CA LYS A 345 12.66 0.76 16.07
C LYS A 345 13.56 1.95 16.44
#